data_475ac50496980ecac75fd685a450e320
#
_entry.id   475ac50496980ecac75fd685a450e320
#
_cell.length_a   1.000
_cell.length_b   1.000
_cell.length_c   1.000
_cell.angle_alpha   90.00
_cell.angle_beta   90.00
_cell.angle_gamma   90.00
#
_symmetry.space_group_name_H-M   'P 1'
#
loop_
_entity.id
_entity.type
_entity.pdbx_description
1 polymer ?
#
loop_
_entity_poly.entity_id
_entity_poly.type
_entity_poly.pdbx_seq_one_letter_code
_entity_poly.pdbx_strand_id
1 'polypeptide(L)'
;MSSWVFKGVDGWIEGAVWALIMGAVAALLVFVLSRTLQWGSREHRHHLEHLTEVEFAELFLFIDPVRFLQWNLMAALALPLITLIWLGPQPAVMVLVMVIVTPTLMYRLLKRRRRRALEPQLADAASAMASSLRSGLAFGQALEQVVKHQPAPISQEFALVLREQRLGVPLEKALQGFAMRVDLPDARMLVTTLAIARELGGGLAEALERYARMVRRRLALENRIRALTAQGKLQGWIMGALPIGLALVLWWLNPREMSQLVESPAGWAVIAVLVALEWVGFLLIRRIVQIRV
;
A
#
# COMPACT_ATOMS: atom_id res chain seq x y z
N MET A 1 -55.28 -27.13 -9.20
CA MET A 1 -54.49 -26.93 -10.44
C MET A 1 -53.87 -25.56 -10.59
N SER A 2 -53.84 -24.75 -9.53
CA SER A 2 -53.33 -23.34 -9.54
C SER A 2 -52.03 -23.08 -8.80
N SER A 3 -51.43 -24.08 -8.16
CA SER A 3 -50.21 -23.88 -7.35
C SER A 3 -48.88 -24.08 -8.13
N TRP A 4 -48.92 -24.61 -9.33
CA TRP A 4 -47.71 -24.85 -10.15
C TRP A 4 -47.32 -23.68 -11.04
N VAL A 5 -48.25 -22.78 -11.34
CA VAL A 5 -48.01 -21.63 -12.24
C VAL A 5 -47.28 -20.50 -11.47
N PHE A 6 -47.54 -20.30 -10.16
CA PHE A 6 -46.92 -19.25 -9.35
C PHE A 6 -45.46 -19.56 -9.04
N LYS A 7 -45.04 -20.81 -8.83
CA LYS A 7 -43.64 -21.17 -8.59
C LYS A 7 -42.70 -20.93 -9.80
N GLY A 8 -43.24 -20.97 -11.02
CA GLY A 8 -42.47 -20.70 -12.22
C GLY A 8 -42.17 -19.21 -12.44
N VAL A 9 -43.10 -18.34 -12.09
CA VAL A 9 -42.98 -16.89 -12.32
C VAL A 9 -41.99 -16.26 -11.33
N ASP A 10 -41.96 -16.69 -10.06
CA ASP A 10 -41.03 -16.20 -9.05
C ASP A 10 -39.57 -16.52 -9.41
N GLY A 11 -39.31 -17.72 -9.97
CA GLY A 11 -37.97 -18.11 -10.41
C GLY A 11 -37.43 -17.30 -11.60
N TRP A 12 -38.31 -16.87 -12.51
CA TRP A 12 -37.93 -16.02 -13.64
C TRP A 12 -37.69 -14.57 -13.24
N ILE A 13 -38.50 -14.07 -12.31
CA ILE A 13 -38.32 -12.70 -11.75
C ILE A 13 -37.02 -12.62 -10.93
N GLU A 14 -36.76 -13.61 -10.09
CA GLU A 14 -35.49 -13.69 -9.35
C GLU A 14 -34.29 -13.78 -10.32
N GLY A 15 -34.35 -14.62 -11.34
CA GLY A 15 -33.29 -14.72 -12.36
C GLY A 15 -33.07 -13.42 -13.14
N ALA A 16 -34.15 -12.71 -13.51
CA ALA A 16 -34.05 -11.42 -14.18
C ALA A 16 -33.49 -10.31 -13.29
N VAL A 17 -33.86 -10.28 -12.02
CA VAL A 17 -33.31 -9.32 -11.01
C VAL A 17 -31.83 -9.56 -10.81
N TRP A 18 -31.40 -10.82 -10.69
CA TRP A 18 -29.97 -11.14 -10.56
C TRP A 18 -29.18 -10.84 -11.83
N ALA A 19 -29.73 -11.06 -13.01
CA ALA A 19 -29.11 -10.69 -14.28
C ALA A 19 -28.93 -9.16 -14.43
N LEU A 20 -29.91 -8.37 -13.99
CA LEU A 20 -29.83 -6.90 -13.96
C LEU A 20 -28.79 -6.41 -12.94
N ILE A 21 -28.76 -7.01 -11.76
CA ILE A 21 -27.74 -6.67 -10.74
C ILE A 21 -26.34 -7.00 -11.26
N MET A 22 -26.15 -8.16 -11.89
CA MET A 22 -24.87 -8.57 -12.50
C MET A 22 -24.46 -7.62 -13.63
N GLY A 23 -25.40 -7.23 -14.48
CA GLY A 23 -25.15 -6.25 -15.56
C GLY A 23 -24.78 -4.87 -15.02
N ALA A 24 -25.48 -4.38 -14.00
CA ALA A 24 -25.18 -3.11 -13.34
C ALA A 24 -23.81 -3.14 -12.63
N VAL A 25 -23.49 -4.22 -11.94
CA VAL A 25 -22.18 -4.41 -11.31
C VAL A 25 -21.06 -4.47 -12.36
N ALA A 26 -21.24 -5.21 -13.46
CA ALA A 26 -20.28 -5.26 -14.55
C ALA A 26 -20.08 -3.88 -15.20
N ALA A 27 -21.14 -3.13 -15.45
CA ALA A 27 -21.10 -1.77 -16.00
C ALA A 27 -20.40 -0.78 -15.03
N LEU A 28 -20.72 -0.84 -13.74
CA LEU A 28 -20.06 -0.05 -12.71
C LEU A 28 -18.54 -0.34 -12.63
N LEU A 29 -18.17 -1.56 -12.88
CA LEU A 29 -16.79 -2.03 -12.84
C LEU A 29 -15.99 -1.59 -14.05
N VAL A 30 -16.56 -1.68 -15.24
CA VAL A 30 -15.97 -1.12 -16.47
C VAL A 30 -15.81 0.40 -16.29
N PHE A 31 -16.78 1.06 -15.69
CA PHE A 31 -16.71 2.49 -15.40
C PHE A 31 -15.61 2.85 -14.36
N VAL A 32 -15.51 2.11 -13.26
CA VAL A 32 -14.44 2.32 -12.26
C VAL A 32 -13.07 2.01 -12.84
N LEU A 33 -12.94 0.93 -13.63
CA LEU A 33 -11.69 0.56 -14.30
C LEU A 33 -11.27 1.62 -15.33
N SER A 34 -12.22 2.10 -16.14
CA SER A 34 -11.97 3.18 -17.10
C SER A 34 -11.58 4.49 -16.41
N ARG A 35 -12.16 4.78 -15.23
CA ARG A 35 -11.86 5.98 -14.45
C ARG A 35 -10.53 5.88 -13.72
N THR A 36 -10.13 4.72 -13.21
CA THR A 36 -8.79 4.50 -12.61
C THR A 36 -7.69 4.54 -13.66
N LEU A 37 -7.93 4.00 -14.86
CA LEU A 37 -7.04 4.14 -16.01
C LEU A 37 -6.94 5.60 -16.49
N GLN A 38 -8.05 6.34 -16.51
CA GLN A 38 -8.08 7.76 -16.89
C GLN A 38 -7.47 8.68 -15.82
N TRP A 39 -7.55 8.34 -14.54
CA TRP A 39 -6.91 9.11 -13.46
C TRP A 39 -5.39 8.94 -13.46
N GLY A 40 -4.89 7.75 -13.72
CA GLY A 40 -3.45 7.53 -13.95
C GLY A 40 -2.93 8.28 -15.19
N SER A 41 -3.77 8.55 -16.19
CA SER A 41 -3.37 9.20 -17.43
C SER A 41 -3.59 10.73 -17.44
N ARG A 42 -4.45 11.30 -16.59
CA ARG A 42 -4.76 12.74 -16.61
C ARG A 42 -3.74 13.59 -15.85
N GLU A 43 -3.14 13.08 -14.80
CA GLU A 43 -2.14 13.83 -14.03
C GLU A 43 -0.78 13.91 -14.77
N HIS A 44 -0.58 13.06 -15.77
CA HIS A 44 0.69 12.95 -16.51
C HIS A 44 0.66 13.45 -17.97
N ARG A 45 -0.50 13.81 -18.52
CA ARG A 45 -0.60 14.20 -19.95
C ARG A 45 0.06 15.54 -20.33
N HIS A 46 0.32 16.42 -19.38
CA HIS A 46 0.94 17.72 -19.70
C HIS A 46 2.47 17.72 -19.85
N HIS A 47 3.14 16.56 -19.65
CA HIS A 47 4.61 16.48 -19.77
C HIS A 47 5.13 15.35 -20.68
N LEU A 48 4.28 14.59 -21.38
CA LEU A 48 4.60 13.25 -21.87
C LEU A 48 4.45 13.04 -23.40
N GLU A 49 4.48 14.06 -24.21
CA GLU A 49 4.49 13.82 -25.66
C GLU A 49 5.81 13.18 -26.19
N HIS A 50 6.84 13.04 -25.33
CA HIS A 50 8.11 12.43 -25.72
C HIS A 50 8.58 11.22 -24.90
N LEU A 51 7.80 10.69 -23.92
CA LEU A 51 8.28 9.66 -22.97
C LEU A 51 7.35 8.44 -22.81
N THR A 52 6.39 8.22 -23.69
CA THR A 52 5.35 7.18 -23.55
C THR A 52 5.85 5.73 -23.59
N GLU A 53 7.05 5.47 -24.06
CA GLU A 53 7.65 4.12 -24.02
C GLU A 53 8.44 3.81 -22.73
N VAL A 54 8.75 4.84 -21.91
CA VAL A 54 9.66 4.70 -20.77
C VAL A 54 8.93 4.46 -19.44
N GLU A 55 7.69 4.94 -19.27
CA GLU A 55 6.99 4.89 -17.98
C GLU A 55 6.52 3.49 -17.53
N PHE A 56 6.23 2.61 -18.47
CA PHE A 56 5.84 1.23 -18.11
C PHE A 56 7.02 0.29 -17.90
N ALA A 57 8.20 0.63 -18.42
CA ALA A 57 9.44 -0.05 -18.09
C ALA A 57 9.91 0.24 -16.66
N GLU A 58 9.44 1.32 -16.04
CA GLU A 58 9.87 1.76 -14.70
C GLU A 58 9.32 0.92 -13.55
N LEU A 59 8.25 0.19 -13.72
CA LEU A 59 7.79 -0.76 -12.71
C LEU A 59 8.55 -2.09 -12.73
N PHE A 60 9.60 -2.26 -13.52
CA PHE A 60 10.49 -3.44 -13.56
C PHE A 60 9.90 -4.77 -13.05
N LEU A 61 8.59 -4.87 -13.06
CA LEU A 61 7.90 -6.13 -13.04
C LEU A 61 7.99 -6.62 -14.48
N PHE A 62 8.68 -7.72 -14.70
CA PHE A 62 8.78 -8.46 -15.97
C PHE A 62 7.42 -8.95 -16.51
N ILE A 63 6.35 -8.31 -16.09
CA ILE A 63 4.98 -8.58 -16.51
C ILE A 63 4.56 -7.40 -17.37
N ASP A 64 4.48 -7.64 -18.65
CA ASP A 64 3.90 -6.75 -19.64
C ASP A 64 2.55 -6.24 -19.11
N PRO A 65 2.38 -4.93 -18.82
CA PRO A 65 1.14 -4.43 -18.20
C PRO A 65 -0.09 -4.74 -19.05
N VAL A 66 0.10 -4.83 -20.37
CA VAL A 66 -0.96 -5.23 -21.32
C VAL A 66 -1.34 -6.69 -21.13
N ARG A 67 -0.37 -7.59 -20.96
CA ARG A 67 -0.64 -9.01 -20.70
C ARG A 67 -1.28 -9.20 -19.32
N PHE A 68 -0.83 -8.50 -18.30
CA PHE A 68 -1.44 -8.54 -16.96
C PHE A 68 -2.90 -8.07 -17.01
N LEU A 69 -3.19 -6.98 -17.72
CA LEU A 69 -4.54 -6.48 -17.90
C LEU A 69 -5.41 -7.48 -18.68
N GLN A 70 -4.88 -8.10 -19.74
CA GLN A 70 -5.58 -9.14 -20.54
C GLN A 70 -5.89 -10.37 -19.69
N TRP A 71 -4.92 -10.89 -18.93
CA TRP A 71 -5.13 -12.02 -18.02
C TRP A 71 -6.15 -11.71 -16.94
N ASN A 72 -6.12 -10.49 -16.39
CA ASN A 72 -7.09 -10.05 -15.40
C ASN A 72 -8.49 -9.89 -15.98
N LEU A 73 -8.59 -9.36 -17.19
CA LEU A 73 -9.88 -9.26 -17.92
C LEU A 73 -10.45 -10.64 -18.25
N MET A 74 -9.61 -11.56 -18.70
CA MET A 74 -10.02 -12.95 -18.95
C MET A 74 -10.46 -13.64 -17.66
N ALA A 75 -9.75 -13.46 -16.56
CA ALA A 75 -10.12 -13.99 -15.26
C ALA A 75 -11.42 -13.37 -14.73
N ALA A 76 -11.62 -12.07 -14.94
CA ALA A 76 -12.83 -11.35 -14.52
C ALA A 76 -14.08 -11.77 -15.32
N LEU A 77 -13.90 -12.29 -16.51
CA LEU A 77 -14.99 -12.85 -17.32
C LEU A 77 -15.21 -14.35 -17.04
N ALA A 78 -14.13 -15.13 -17.02
CA ALA A 78 -14.22 -16.59 -16.94
C ALA A 78 -14.61 -17.09 -15.55
N LEU A 79 -14.00 -16.57 -14.48
CA LEU A 79 -14.23 -17.09 -13.12
C LEU A 79 -15.67 -16.86 -12.62
N PRO A 80 -16.29 -15.67 -12.77
CA PRO A 80 -17.68 -15.49 -12.37
C PRO A 80 -18.66 -16.31 -13.21
N LEU A 81 -18.37 -16.52 -14.50
CA LEU A 81 -19.20 -17.32 -15.38
C LEU A 81 -19.18 -18.79 -14.98
N ILE A 82 -18.01 -19.34 -14.65
CA ILE A 82 -17.86 -20.69 -14.13
C ILE A 82 -18.58 -20.85 -12.79
N THR A 83 -18.41 -19.89 -11.87
CA THR A 83 -19.07 -19.94 -10.56
C THR A 83 -20.58 -19.77 -10.67
N LEU A 84 -21.08 -18.99 -11.62
CA LEU A 84 -22.51 -18.84 -11.89
C LEU A 84 -23.15 -20.15 -12.32
N ILE A 85 -22.46 -20.92 -13.18
CA ILE A 85 -22.97 -22.21 -13.71
C ILE A 85 -22.99 -23.31 -12.63
N TRP A 86 -21.96 -23.33 -11.75
CA TRP A 86 -21.77 -24.45 -10.81
C TRP A 86 -22.30 -24.16 -9.40
N LEU A 87 -22.23 -22.93 -8.92
CA LEU A 87 -22.53 -22.56 -7.53
C LEU A 87 -23.69 -21.56 -7.39
N GLY A 88 -24.20 -21.02 -8.51
CA GLY A 88 -25.29 -20.05 -8.50
C GLY A 88 -24.84 -18.58 -8.42
N PRO A 89 -25.81 -17.64 -8.37
CA PRO A 89 -25.53 -16.21 -8.54
C PRO A 89 -24.82 -15.55 -7.36
N GLN A 90 -25.08 -15.99 -6.12
CA GLN A 90 -24.51 -15.37 -4.91
C GLN A 90 -22.97 -15.46 -4.86
N PRO A 91 -22.32 -16.65 -5.00
CA PRO A 91 -20.88 -16.75 -5.02
C PRO A 91 -20.24 -16.15 -6.28
N ALA A 92 -20.96 -16.13 -7.42
CA ALA A 92 -20.46 -15.51 -8.65
C ALA A 92 -20.22 -13.99 -8.48
N VAL A 93 -21.12 -13.27 -7.79
CA VAL A 93 -20.93 -11.84 -7.45
C VAL A 93 -19.72 -11.66 -6.53
N MET A 94 -19.54 -12.52 -5.54
CA MET A 94 -18.42 -12.45 -4.61
C MET A 94 -17.07 -12.65 -5.32
N VAL A 95 -16.98 -13.63 -6.21
CA VAL A 95 -15.79 -13.89 -7.03
C VAL A 95 -15.50 -12.72 -7.98
N LEU A 96 -16.50 -12.15 -8.62
CA LEU A 96 -16.36 -10.99 -9.48
C LEU A 96 -15.76 -9.81 -8.72
N VAL A 97 -16.30 -9.46 -7.55
CA VAL A 97 -15.79 -8.38 -6.70
C VAL A 97 -14.34 -8.66 -6.28
N MET A 98 -14.04 -9.89 -5.89
CA MET A 98 -12.70 -10.30 -5.48
C MET A 98 -11.67 -10.14 -6.62
N VAL A 99 -11.98 -10.60 -7.81
CA VAL A 99 -11.07 -10.52 -8.98
C VAL A 99 -10.76 -9.06 -9.35
N ILE A 100 -11.70 -8.15 -9.16
CA ILE A 100 -11.52 -6.73 -9.51
C ILE A 100 -10.78 -5.96 -8.42
N VAL A 101 -11.02 -6.27 -7.16
CA VAL A 101 -10.34 -5.61 -6.03
C VAL A 101 -8.88 -6.06 -5.94
N THR A 102 -8.58 -7.31 -6.28
CA THR A 102 -7.25 -7.92 -6.16
C THR A 102 -6.15 -7.13 -6.89
N PRO A 103 -6.26 -6.77 -8.19
CA PRO A 103 -5.18 -6.05 -8.88
C PRO A 103 -4.94 -4.66 -8.33
N THR A 104 -6.01 -3.96 -7.94
CA THR A 104 -5.89 -2.62 -7.34
C THR A 104 -5.18 -2.66 -5.99
N LEU A 105 -5.50 -3.66 -5.18
CA LEU A 105 -4.86 -3.87 -3.89
C LEU A 105 -3.40 -4.29 -4.06
N MET A 106 -3.13 -5.20 -5.00
CA MET A 106 -1.77 -5.68 -5.30
C MET A 106 -0.88 -4.55 -5.83
N TYR A 107 -1.38 -3.72 -6.75
CA TYR A 107 -0.66 -2.53 -7.22
C TYR A 107 -0.31 -1.57 -6.08
N ARG A 108 -1.28 -1.26 -5.20
CA ARG A 108 -1.04 -0.40 -4.03
C ARG A 108 -0.02 -1.00 -3.06
N LEU A 109 -0.07 -2.31 -2.84
CA LEU A 109 0.88 -3.02 -1.98
C LEU A 109 2.29 -3.02 -2.57
N LEU A 110 2.44 -3.28 -3.87
CA LEU A 110 3.73 -3.25 -4.58
C LEU A 110 4.33 -1.84 -4.58
N LYS A 111 3.52 -0.82 -4.89
CA LYS A 111 3.95 0.58 -4.82
C LYS A 111 4.41 0.98 -3.42
N ARG A 112 3.66 0.57 -2.38
CA ARG A 112 4.06 0.80 -0.98
C ARG A 112 5.34 0.06 -0.59
N ARG A 113 5.51 -1.19 -1.03
CA ARG A 113 6.74 -1.96 -0.80
C ARG A 113 7.94 -1.30 -1.47
N ARG A 114 7.81 -0.87 -2.73
CA ARG A 114 8.87 -0.15 -3.45
C ARG A 114 9.25 1.15 -2.75
N ARG A 115 8.28 1.97 -2.35
CA ARG A 115 8.54 3.23 -1.60
C ARG A 115 9.28 2.96 -0.28
N ARG A 116 8.83 1.98 0.50
CA ARG A 116 9.49 1.60 1.77
C ARG A 116 10.91 1.08 1.58
N ALA A 117 11.18 0.42 0.47
CA ALA A 117 12.53 -0.03 0.15
C ALA A 117 13.44 1.12 -0.27
N LEU A 118 12.91 2.13 -0.98
CA LEU A 118 13.66 3.31 -1.43
C LEU A 118 14.13 4.21 -0.27
N GLU A 119 13.32 4.36 0.79
CA GLU A 119 13.67 5.25 1.91
C GLU A 119 15.06 4.98 2.53
N PRO A 120 15.40 3.76 2.99
CA PRO A 120 16.75 3.48 3.50
C PRO A 120 17.81 3.49 2.39
N GLN A 121 17.47 3.03 1.19
CA GLN A 121 18.41 2.99 0.06
C GLN A 121 18.86 4.39 -0.40
N LEU A 122 18.02 5.43 -0.22
CA LEU A 122 18.40 6.82 -0.50
C LEU A 122 19.57 7.27 0.39
N ALA A 123 19.53 6.93 1.68
CA ALA A 123 20.61 7.26 2.60
C ALA A 123 21.89 6.48 2.28
N ASP A 124 21.76 5.21 1.90
CA ASP A 124 22.91 4.37 1.54
C ASP A 124 23.53 4.81 0.21
N ALA A 125 22.73 5.15 -0.78
CA ALA A 125 23.19 5.73 -2.03
C ALA A 125 23.90 7.06 -1.85
N ALA A 126 23.35 7.97 -1.03
CA ALA A 126 23.99 9.24 -0.70
C ALA A 126 25.35 9.06 0.00
N SER A 127 25.44 8.11 0.93
CA SER A 127 26.70 7.79 1.63
C SER A 127 27.73 7.17 0.67
N ALA A 128 27.30 6.28 -0.23
CA ALA A 128 28.17 5.70 -1.26
C ALA A 128 28.70 6.76 -2.23
N MET A 129 27.82 7.68 -2.68
CA MET A 129 28.25 8.83 -3.49
C MET A 129 29.23 9.72 -2.74
N ALA A 130 28.96 10.02 -1.47
CA ALA A 130 29.86 10.83 -0.61
C ALA A 130 31.24 10.20 -0.49
N SER A 131 31.32 8.88 -0.29
CA SER A 131 32.58 8.15 -0.24
C SER A 131 33.34 8.21 -1.56
N SER A 132 32.67 7.99 -2.68
CA SER A 132 33.23 8.06 -4.02
C SER A 132 33.77 9.45 -4.37
N LEU A 133 33.04 10.51 -3.99
CA LEU A 133 33.48 11.89 -4.18
C LEU A 133 34.69 12.25 -3.31
N ARG A 134 34.76 11.74 -2.07
CA ARG A 134 35.95 11.92 -1.21
C ARG A 134 37.19 11.24 -1.74
N SER A 135 37.05 10.14 -2.47
CA SER A 135 38.17 9.48 -3.17
C SER A 135 38.57 10.18 -4.48
N GLY A 136 37.96 11.31 -4.81
CA GLY A 136 38.31 12.11 -5.98
C GLY A 136 37.57 11.74 -7.27
N LEU A 137 36.60 10.85 -7.21
CA LEU A 137 35.79 10.52 -8.38
C LEU A 137 34.87 11.68 -8.75
N ALA A 138 34.68 11.88 -10.05
CA ALA A 138 33.69 12.85 -10.57
C ALA A 138 32.27 12.37 -10.20
N PHE A 139 31.31 13.33 -10.09
CA PHE A 139 29.92 13.02 -9.70
C PHE A 139 29.26 11.93 -10.56
N GLY A 140 29.46 11.98 -11.89
CA GLY A 140 28.91 10.95 -12.79
C GLY A 140 29.46 9.56 -12.50
N GLN A 141 30.77 9.45 -12.18
CA GLN A 141 31.40 8.19 -11.79
C GLN A 141 30.90 7.71 -10.43
N ALA A 142 30.71 8.62 -9.47
CA ALA A 142 30.12 8.28 -8.17
C ALA A 142 28.68 7.74 -8.32
N LEU A 143 27.89 8.32 -9.22
CA LEU A 143 26.55 7.84 -9.54
C LEU A 143 26.58 6.46 -10.23
N GLU A 144 27.55 6.21 -11.13
CA GLU A 144 27.77 4.88 -11.72
C GLU A 144 28.09 3.82 -10.68
N GLN A 145 28.87 4.16 -9.65
CA GLN A 145 29.17 3.24 -8.54
C GLN A 145 27.90 2.88 -7.78
N VAL A 146 27.00 3.84 -7.54
CA VAL A 146 25.70 3.55 -6.92
C VAL A 146 24.86 2.61 -7.77
N VAL A 147 24.78 2.85 -9.10
CA VAL A 147 24.04 1.97 -10.02
C VAL A 147 24.58 0.54 -10.02
N LYS A 148 25.91 0.36 -9.92
CA LYS A 148 26.56 -0.96 -9.94
C LYS A 148 26.43 -1.74 -8.64
N HIS A 149 26.43 -1.06 -7.49
CA HIS A 149 26.59 -1.71 -6.18
C HIS A 149 25.35 -1.64 -5.29
N GLN A 150 24.41 -0.74 -5.56
CA GLN A 150 23.19 -0.64 -4.77
C GLN A 150 22.11 -1.60 -5.29
N PRO A 151 21.27 -2.15 -4.39
CA PRO A 151 20.17 -3.02 -4.79
C PRO A 151 19.05 -2.24 -5.50
N ALA A 152 18.21 -2.97 -6.25
CA ALA A 152 16.95 -2.40 -6.73
C ALA A 152 16.02 -2.08 -5.54
N PRO A 153 15.21 -1.05 -5.61
CA PRO A 153 14.89 -0.19 -6.75
C PRO A 153 15.78 1.04 -6.97
N ILE A 154 16.66 1.45 -6.03
CA ILE A 154 17.42 2.70 -6.15
C ILE A 154 18.43 2.68 -7.31
N SER A 155 19.07 1.54 -7.56
CA SER A 155 20.00 1.38 -8.70
C SER A 155 19.30 1.63 -10.03
N GLN A 156 18.06 1.21 -10.18
CA GLN A 156 17.25 1.39 -11.37
C GLN A 156 16.91 2.86 -11.62
N GLU A 157 16.52 3.58 -10.57
CA GLU A 157 16.19 5.00 -10.65
C GLU A 157 17.42 5.84 -11.04
N PHE A 158 18.57 5.55 -10.44
CA PHE A 158 19.81 6.25 -10.80
C PHE A 158 20.38 5.82 -12.16
N ALA A 159 20.14 4.57 -12.59
CA ALA A 159 20.47 4.15 -13.95
C ALA A 159 19.69 4.97 -14.99
N LEU A 160 18.43 5.29 -14.70
CA LEU A 160 17.63 6.14 -15.57
C LEU A 160 18.17 7.57 -15.61
N VAL A 161 18.54 8.17 -14.47
CA VAL A 161 19.19 9.48 -14.40
C VAL A 161 20.46 9.51 -15.27
N LEU A 162 21.31 8.47 -15.17
CA LEU A 162 22.51 8.35 -15.99
C LEU A 162 22.19 8.22 -17.49
N ARG A 163 21.15 7.47 -17.83
CA ARG A 163 20.71 7.31 -19.21
C ARG A 163 20.19 8.65 -19.79
N GLU A 164 19.35 9.37 -19.06
CA GLU A 164 18.87 10.68 -19.44
C GLU A 164 20.04 11.65 -19.66
N GLN A 165 21.04 11.64 -18.76
CA GLN A 165 22.24 12.46 -18.88
C GLN A 165 23.09 12.12 -20.12
N ARG A 166 23.24 10.82 -20.46
CA ARG A 166 23.93 10.37 -21.67
C ARG A 166 23.20 10.79 -22.96
N LEU A 167 21.88 10.98 -22.90
CA LEU A 167 21.06 11.49 -24.00
C LEU A 167 21.05 13.03 -24.07
N GLY A 168 21.86 13.71 -23.25
CA GLY A 168 22.01 15.16 -23.27
C GLY A 168 21.04 15.93 -22.36
N VAL A 169 20.23 15.26 -21.56
CA VAL A 169 19.37 15.93 -20.57
C VAL A 169 20.25 16.54 -19.48
N PRO A 170 20.09 17.84 -19.13
CA PRO A 170 20.81 18.43 -18.00
C PRO A 170 20.59 17.64 -16.71
N LEU A 171 21.66 17.46 -15.93
CA LEU A 171 21.62 16.68 -14.69
C LEU A 171 20.54 17.16 -13.72
N GLU A 172 20.34 18.45 -13.61
CA GLU A 172 19.32 19.07 -12.76
C GLU A 172 17.91 18.61 -13.14
N LYS A 173 17.62 18.57 -14.45
CA LYS A 173 16.32 18.08 -14.96
C LYS A 173 16.17 16.57 -14.75
N ALA A 174 17.20 15.80 -14.99
CA ALA A 174 17.18 14.34 -14.74
C ALA A 174 16.96 14.02 -13.26
N LEU A 175 17.60 14.77 -12.34
CA LEU A 175 17.38 14.64 -10.90
C LEU A 175 15.99 15.11 -10.45
N GLN A 176 15.44 16.17 -11.05
CA GLN A 176 14.05 16.57 -10.80
C GLN A 176 13.06 15.49 -11.25
N GLY A 177 13.29 14.90 -12.44
CA GLY A 177 12.53 13.74 -12.91
C GLY A 177 12.58 12.57 -11.92
N PHE A 178 13.77 12.25 -11.42
CA PHE A 178 13.94 11.25 -10.34
C PHE A 178 13.10 11.58 -9.11
N ALA A 179 13.14 12.83 -8.59
CA ALA A 179 12.37 13.22 -7.42
C ALA A 179 10.85 13.10 -7.62
N MET A 180 10.38 13.40 -8.83
CA MET A 180 8.96 13.25 -9.20
C MET A 180 8.54 11.79 -9.28
N ARG A 181 9.34 10.92 -9.90
CA ARG A 181 9.05 9.48 -10.02
C ARG A 181 9.03 8.77 -8.67
N VAL A 182 10.05 9.01 -7.85
CA VAL A 182 10.17 8.39 -6.51
C VAL A 182 9.10 8.91 -5.56
N ASP A 183 8.69 10.18 -5.70
CA ASP A 183 7.65 10.87 -4.91
C ASP A 183 7.79 10.65 -3.38
N LEU A 184 9.02 10.75 -2.89
CA LEU A 184 9.37 10.73 -1.47
C LEU A 184 9.92 12.10 -1.06
N PRO A 185 9.58 12.61 0.13
CA PRO A 185 10.16 13.85 0.67
C PRO A 185 11.70 13.80 0.71
N ASP A 186 12.25 12.64 1.06
CA ASP A 186 13.70 12.43 1.10
C ASP A 186 14.35 12.52 -0.28
N ALA A 187 13.70 12.02 -1.33
CA ALA A 187 14.22 12.13 -2.69
C ALA A 187 14.26 13.60 -3.14
N ARG A 188 13.21 14.37 -2.86
CA ARG A 188 13.20 15.83 -3.12
C ARG A 188 14.29 16.55 -2.36
N MET A 189 14.49 16.21 -1.09
CA MET A 189 15.54 16.77 -0.26
C MET A 189 16.94 16.41 -0.75
N LEU A 190 17.16 15.17 -1.21
CA LEU A 190 18.43 14.77 -1.83
C LEU A 190 18.75 15.62 -3.05
N VAL A 191 17.77 15.79 -3.96
CA VAL A 191 17.94 16.59 -5.18
C VAL A 191 18.23 18.06 -4.86
N THR A 192 17.52 18.65 -3.90
CA THR A 192 17.79 20.02 -3.44
C THR A 192 19.19 20.15 -2.83
N THR A 193 19.60 19.17 -2.01
CA THR A 193 20.94 19.14 -1.41
C THR A 193 22.02 19.10 -2.49
N LEU A 194 21.83 18.25 -3.53
CA LEU A 194 22.75 18.16 -4.65
C LEU A 194 22.83 19.47 -5.45
N ALA A 195 21.69 20.11 -5.71
CA ALA A 195 21.64 21.36 -6.46
C ALA A 195 22.42 22.47 -5.72
N ILE A 196 22.09 22.69 -4.44
CA ILE A 196 22.73 23.73 -3.62
C ILE A 196 24.24 23.47 -3.46
N ALA A 197 24.64 22.23 -3.17
CA ALA A 197 26.05 21.91 -2.96
C ALA A 197 26.90 22.08 -4.25
N ARG A 198 26.31 21.89 -5.41
CA ARG A 198 26.98 22.15 -6.71
C ARG A 198 27.11 23.64 -7.01
N GLU A 199 26.07 24.43 -6.74
CA GLU A 199 26.12 25.89 -6.92
C GLU A 199 27.18 26.55 -6.05
N LEU A 200 27.36 26.08 -4.81
CA LEU A 200 28.36 26.59 -3.90
C LEU A 200 29.80 26.14 -4.21
N GLY A 201 30.00 25.26 -5.18
CA GLY A 201 31.32 24.88 -5.69
C GLY A 201 32.18 24.06 -4.76
N GLY A 202 31.65 23.52 -3.66
CA GLY A 202 32.45 22.74 -2.71
C GLY A 202 31.60 22.00 -1.68
N GLY A 203 32.18 20.94 -1.07
CA GLY A 203 31.54 20.24 0.04
C GLY A 203 30.41 19.28 -0.34
N LEU A 204 30.28 18.90 -1.64
CA LEU A 204 29.25 17.99 -2.10
C LEU A 204 29.27 16.64 -1.35
N ALA A 205 30.45 16.08 -1.11
CA ALA A 205 30.63 14.86 -0.33
C ALA A 205 30.15 15.01 1.12
N GLU A 206 30.46 16.15 1.74
CA GLU A 206 30.05 16.45 3.10
C GLU A 206 28.54 16.71 3.20
N ALA A 207 27.95 17.39 2.22
CA ALA A 207 26.50 17.62 2.15
C ALA A 207 25.73 16.29 2.02
N LEU A 208 26.17 15.39 1.14
CA LEU A 208 25.59 14.05 0.99
C LEU A 208 25.74 13.22 2.24
N GLU A 209 26.86 13.29 2.93
CA GLU A 209 27.08 12.55 4.18
C GLU A 209 26.19 13.09 5.30
N ARG A 210 26.01 14.42 5.39
CA ARG A 210 25.06 15.04 6.34
C ARG A 210 23.63 14.60 6.04
N TYR A 211 23.24 14.62 4.79
CA TYR A 211 21.92 14.11 4.34
C TYR A 211 21.73 12.63 4.74
N ALA A 212 22.68 11.75 4.41
CA ALA A 212 22.61 10.34 4.74
C ALA A 212 22.46 10.09 6.26
N ARG A 213 23.25 10.79 7.07
CA ARG A 213 23.15 10.70 8.53
C ARG A 213 21.80 11.16 9.07
N MET A 214 21.25 12.24 8.51
CA MET A 214 19.96 12.77 8.92
C MET A 214 18.83 11.78 8.60
N VAL A 215 18.78 11.25 7.39
CA VAL A 215 17.75 10.26 6.98
C VAL A 215 17.86 9.00 7.85
N ARG A 216 19.08 8.48 8.08
CA ARG A 216 19.28 7.31 8.95
C ARG A 216 18.82 7.55 10.39
N ARG A 217 19.11 8.73 10.96
CA ARG A 217 18.65 9.10 12.31
C ARG A 217 17.12 9.16 12.38
N ARG A 218 16.48 9.76 11.38
CA ARG A 218 15.02 9.82 11.28
C ARG A 218 14.42 8.42 11.24
N LEU A 219 14.89 7.56 10.34
CA LEU A 219 14.42 6.17 10.22
C LEU A 219 14.65 5.36 11.51
N ALA A 220 15.77 5.56 12.20
CA ALA A 220 16.05 4.92 13.48
C ALA A 220 15.05 5.36 14.57
N LEU A 221 14.72 6.66 14.63
CA LEU A 221 13.70 7.18 15.55
C LEU A 221 12.30 6.64 15.22
N GLU A 222 11.91 6.65 13.96
CA GLU A 222 10.63 6.07 13.52
C GLU A 222 10.51 4.58 13.87
N ASN A 223 11.59 3.81 13.68
CA ASN A 223 11.63 2.40 14.05
C ASN A 223 11.53 2.20 15.57
N ARG A 224 12.19 3.04 16.36
CA ARG A 224 12.12 3.00 17.84
C ARG A 224 10.71 3.33 18.34
N ILE A 225 10.08 4.36 17.78
CA ILE A 225 8.69 4.73 18.10
C ILE A 225 7.76 3.59 17.71
N ARG A 226 7.95 2.97 16.54
CA ARG A 226 7.16 1.83 16.08
C ARG A 226 7.30 0.63 17.01
N ALA A 227 8.49 0.33 17.49
CA ALA A 227 8.73 -0.76 18.44
C ALA A 227 8.03 -0.51 19.79
N LEU A 228 8.17 0.70 20.35
CA LEU A 228 7.52 1.07 21.60
C LEU A 228 5.98 1.07 21.50
N THR A 229 5.47 1.58 20.38
CA THR A 229 4.01 1.58 20.15
C THR A 229 3.47 0.18 19.89
N ALA A 230 4.25 -0.73 19.30
CA ALA A 230 3.86 -2.13 19.13
C ALA A 230 3.74 -2.84 20.48
N GLN A 231 4.67 -2.59 21.40
CA GLN A 231 4.60 -3.12 22.78
C GLN A 231 3.33 -2.63 23.50
N GLY A 232 3.04 -1.32 23.44
CA GLY A 232 1.82 -0.76 24.05
C GLY A 232 0.53 -1.32 23.44
N LYS A 233 0.51 -1.54 22.13
CA LYS A 233 -0.62 -2.18 21.45
C LYS A 233 -0.81 -3.63 21.91
N LEU A 234 0.27 -4.40 22.04
CA LEU A 234 0.20 -5.78 22.49
C LEU A 234 -0.31 -5.86 23.93
N GLN A 235 0.18 -5.00 24.83
CA GLN A 235 -0.34 -4.91 26.19
C GLN A 235 -1.82 -4.56 26.22
N GLY A 236 -2.27 -3.59 25.39
CA GLY A 236 -3.69 -3.25 25.27
C GLY A 236 -4.55 -4.42 24.79
N TRP A 237 -4.05 -5.20 23.84
CA TRP A 237 -4.73 -6.40 23.35
C TRP A 237 -4.85 -7.48 24.43
N ILE A 238 -3.78 -7.74 25.19
CA ILE A 238 -3.77 -8.72 26.28
C ILE A 238 -4.74 -8.29 27.38
N MET A 239 -4.70 -7.03 27.79
CA MET A 239 -5.62 -6.50 28.82
C MET A 239 -7.08 -6.55 28.37
N GLY A 240 -7.38 -6.21 27.10
CA GLY A 240 -8.73 -6.30 26.56
C GLY A 240 -9.24 -7.73 26.34
N ALA A 241 -8.35 -8.70 26.10
CA ALA A 241 -8.74 -10.10 25.97
C ALA A 241 -8.94 -10.81 27.33
N LEU A 242 -8.36 -10.25 28.41
CA LEU A 242 -8.35 -10.90 29.73
C LEU A 242 -9.75 -11.07 30.35
N PRO A 243 -10.66 -10.07 30.34
CA PRO A 243 -12.01 -10.23 30.86
C PRO A 243 -12.82 -11.28 30.08
N ILE A 244 -12.66 -11.32 28.77
CA ILE A 244 -13.33 -12.31 27.91
C ILE A 244 -12.79 -13.71 28.20
N GLY A 245 -11.47 -13.85 28.28
CA GLY A 245 -10.83 -15.12 28.64
C GLY A 245 -11.26 -15.62 30.03
N LEU A 246 -11.32 -14.72 31.01
CA LEU A 246 -11.77 -15.03 32.36
C LEU A 246 -13.25 -15.46 32.36
N ALA A 247 -14.11 -14.76 31.67
CA ALA A 247 -15.52 -15.11 31.54
C ALA A 247 -15.73 -16.52 30.94
N LEU A 248 -14.94 -16.88 29.92
CA LEU A 248 -14.97 -18.20 29.30
C LEU A 248 -14.52 -19.30 30.30
N VAL A 249 -13.44 -19.04 31.04
CA VAL A 249 -12.93 -19.98 32.05
C VAL A 249 -13.96 -20.18 33.19
N LEU A 250 -14.54 -19.09 33.69
CA LEU A 250 -15.59 -19.15 34.73
C LEU A 250 -16.85 -19.86 34.23
N TRP A 251 -17.22 -19.65 32.95
CA TRP A 251 -18.33 -20.37 32.33
C TRP A 251 -18.08 -21.90 32.32
N TRP A 252 -16.84 -22.30 32.07
CA TRP A 252 -16.49 -23.73 32.05
C TRP A 252 -16.40 -24.33 33.43
N LEU A 253 -15.93 -23.58 34.45
CA LEU A 253 -15.79 -24.04 35.84
C LEU A 253 -17.13 -24.02 36.58
N ASN A 254 -17.94 -22.99 36.46
CA ASN A 254 -19.18 -22.79 37.19
C ASN A 254 -20.33 -22.32 36.26
N PRO A 255 -20.86 -23.19 35.38
CA PRO A 255 -21.87 -22.81 34.41
C PRO A 255 -23.20 -22.34 35.06
N ARG A 256 -23.55 -22.86 36.25
CA ARG A 256 -24.79 -22.45 36.94
C ARG A 256 -24.75 -21.00 37.45
N GLU A 257 -23.64 -20.57 38.01
CA GLU A 257 -23.48 -19.18 38.48
C GLU A 257 -23.38 -18.18 37.33
N MET A 258 -22.72 -18.60 36.25
CA MET A 258 -22.61 -17.78 35.04
C MET A 258 -23.94 -17.63 34.30
N SER A 259 -24.80 -18.67 34.30
CA SER A 259 -26.13 -18.53 33.71
C SER A 259 -27.01 -17.52 34.48
N GLN A 260 -26.91 -17.48 35.83
CA GLN A 260 -27.61 -16.46 36.63
C GLN A 260 -27.17 -15.01 36.28
N LEU A 261 -25.90 -14.82 35.97
CA LEU A 261 -25.38 -13.51 35.54
C LEU A 261 -26.02 -13.04 34.22
N VAL A 262 -26.28 -13.96 33.29
CA VAL A 262 -26.90 -13.64 31.99
C VAL A 262 -28.42 -13.57 32.07
N GLU A 263 -29.05 -14.32 33.00
CA GLU A 263 -30.51 -14.36 33.15
C GLU A 263 -31.06 -13.24 34.05
N SER A 264 -30.24 -12.65 34.93
CA SER A 264 -30.69 -11.63 35.87
C SER A 264 -30.53 -10.21 35.31
N PRO A 265 -31.47 -9.29 35.55
CA PRO A 265 -31.35 -7.87 35.16
C PRO A 265 -30.13 -7.18 35.79
N ALA A 266 -29.77 -7.58 37.04
CA ALA A 266 -28.59 -7.08 37.73
C ALA A 266 -27.29 -7.54 37.04
N GLY A 267 -27.24 -8.77 36.52
CA GLY A 267 -26.12 -9.30 35.78
C GLY A 267 -25.87 -8.55 34.47
N TRP A 268 -26.93 -8.19 33.74
CA TRP A 268 -26.81 -7.35 32.55
C TRP A 268 -26.23 -5.95 32.85
N ALA A 269 -26.62 -5.38 34.01
CA ALA A 269 -26.04 -4.10 34.45
C ALA A 269 -24.53 -4.21 34.70
N VAL A 270 -24.09 -5.31 35.36
CA VAL A 270 -22.66 -5.58 35.61
C VAL A 270 -21.90 -5.77 34.29
N ILE A 271 -22.44 -6.57 33.37
CA ILE A 271 -21.82 -6.76 32.03
C ILE A 271 -21.72 -5.45 31.28
N ALA A 272 -22.77 -4.62 31.28
CA ALA A 272 -22.76 -3.33 30.62
C ALA A 272 -21.69 -2.38 31.18
N VAL A 273 -21.54 -2.32 32.51
CA VAL A 273 -20.49 -1.54 33.18
C VAL A 273 -19.10 -2.05 32.81
N LEU A 274 -18.87 -3.35 32.81
CA LEU A 274 -17.59 -3.96 32.42
C LEU A 274 -17.23 -3.62 30.97
N VAL A 275 -18.16 -3.80 30.04
CA VAL A 275 -17.96 -3.47 28.62
C VAL A 275 -17.69 -1.97 28.43
N ALA A 276 -18.41 -1.10 29.16
CA ALA A 276 -18.20 0.33 29.12
C ALA A 276 -16.79 0.72 29.60
N LEU A 277 -16.34 0.15 30.75
CA LEU A 277 -15.01 0.39 31.29
C LEU A 277 -13.91 -0.11 30.34
N GLU A 278 -14.11 -1.29 29.75
CA GLU A 278 -13.17 -1.84 28.77
C GLU A 278 -13.09 -0.98 27.50
N TRP A 279 -14.23 -0.50 27.01
CA TRP A 279 -14.30 0.41 25.88
C TRP A 279 -13.55 1.73 26.15
N VAL A 280 -13.75 2.32 27.33
CA VAL A 280 -13.03 3.53 27.76
C VAL A 280 -11.54 3.27 27.85
N GLY A 281 -11.12 2.15 28.46
CA GLY A 281 -9.73 1.72 28.53
C GLY A 281 -9.09 1.58 27.15
N PHE A 282 -9.79 0.92 26.22
CA PHE A 282 -9.34 0.77 24.83
C PHE A 282 -9.18 2.11 24.11
N LEU A 283 -10.14 3.03 24.27
CA LEU A 283 -10.07 4.37 23.69
C LEU A 283 -8.88 5.17 24.24
N LEU A 284 -8.61 5.10 25.54
CA LEU A 284 -7.47 5.76 26.18
C LEU A 284 -6.15 5.20 25.66
N ILE A 285 -5.98 3.88 25.61
CA ILE A 285 -4.79 3.22 25.06
C ILE A 285 -4.59 3.64 23.60
N ARG A 286 -5.64 3.61 22.79
CA ARG A 286 -5.59 4.02 21.39
C ARG A 286 -5.15 5.48 21.24
N ARG A 287 -5.62 6.37 22.11
CA ARG A 287 -5.26 7.80 22.08
C ARG A 287 -3.80 8.03 22.50
N ILE A 288 -3.32 7.33 23.53
CA ILE A 288 -1.93 7.45 24.04
C ILE A 288 -0.94 6.87 23.03
N VAL A 289 -1.28 5.74 22.41
CA VAL A 289 -0.39 5.04 21.46
C VAL A 289 -0.38 5.70 20.06
N GLN A 290 -1.36 6.53 19.72
CA GLN A 290 -1.39 7.33 18.48
C GLN A 290 -0.46 8.54 18.56
N ILE A 291 0.84 8.34 18.73
CA ILE A 291 1.83 9.41 18.54
C ILE A 291 1.99 9.59 17.03
N ARG A 292 1.48 10.71 16.50
CA ARG A 292 1.76 11.12 15.11
C ARG A 292 3.17 11.75 15.10
N VAL A 293 4.08 11.13 14.37
CA VAL A 293 5.40 11.68 14.01
C VAL A 293 5.33 12.19 12.58
#